data_221433d62110ef2e731e057b7d6ab29b
#
_entry.id   221433d62110ef2e731e057b7d6ab29b
#
_cell.length_a   1.000
_cell.length_b   1.000
_cell.length_c   1.000
_cell.angle_alpha   90.00
_cell.angle_beta   90.00
_cell.angle_gamma   90.00
#
_symmetry.space_group_name_H-M   'P 1'
#
loop_
_entity.id
_entity.type
_entity.pdbx_description
1 polymer ?
#
loop_
_entity_poly.entity_id
_entity_poly.type
_entity_poly.pdbx_seq_one_letter_code
_entity_poly.pdbx_strand_id
1 'polypeptide(L)'
;MSKFYSSLGLMSGTSADGVDASIIQSNGDNEYEVILDKYFKYTQSIYQNIHNLKEEINNSKDLKNLSKKIQPLEKEITLFHADVVNEIIKESKSYIDFVGFHGQTIFHNAKEKISKQLGDGKLLSKLTKKTVIYDFRQNDLKNGGQGAPLTPIFHKLLKKILK
;
A
#
# COMPACT_ATOMS: atom_id res chain seq x y z
N MET A 1 21.48 19.13 11.92
CA MET A 1 20.17 19.31 11.24
C MET A 1 19.63 17.92 10.94
N SER A 2 18.39 17.62 11.32
CA SER A 2 17.73 16.36 10.96
C SER A 2 17.51 16.32 9.45
N LYS A 3 17.79 15.16 8.83
CA LYS A 3 17.57 14.96 7.40
C LYS A 3 16.10 14.70 7.16
N PHE A 4 15.50 15.41 6.22
CA PHE A 4 14.12 15.20 5.79
C PHE A 4 14.09 14.37 4.50
N TYR A 5 13.06 13.56 4.39
CA TYR A 5 12.77 12.72 3.22
C TYR A 5 11.36 12.99 2.73
N SER A 6 11.18 13.00 1.43
CA SER A 6 9.86 13.05 0.80
C SER A 6 9.41 11.64 0.47
N SER A 7 8.28 11.23 1.02
CA SER A 7 7.74 9.88 0.85
C SER A 7 6.34 9.94 0.29
N LEU A 8 6.07 9.11 -0.73
CA LEU A 8 4.74 8.89 -1.27
C LEU A 8 4.18 7.61 -0.68
N GLY A 9 3.13 7.71 0.11
CA GLY A 9 2.37 6.56 0.63
C GLY A 9 1.22 6.21 -0.31
N LEU A 10 1.04 4.91 -0.58
CA LEU A 10 -0.07 4.37 -1.36
C LEU A 10 -0.85 3.40 -0.49
N MET A 11 -2.11 3.70 -0.21
CA MET A 11 -2.99 2.86 0.59
C MET A 11 -4.24 2.49 -0.20
N SER A 12 -4.53 1.20 -0.26
CA SER A 12 -5.79 0.68 -0.76
C SER A 12 -6.50 -0.06 0.38
N GLY A 13 -7.64 0.47 0.80
CA GLY A 13 -8.42 -0.03 1.92
C GLY A 13 -9.13 -1.36 1.62
N THR A 14 -9.79 -1.92 2.64
CA THR A 14 -10.55 -3.17 2.51
C THR A 14 -11.82 -3.02 1.67
N SER A 15 -12.33 -1.80 1.49
CA SER A 15 -13.41 -1.45 0.55
C SER A 15 -13.04 -1.74 -0.89
N ALA A 16 -11.76 -1.73 -1.22
CA ALA A 16 -11.22 -1.99 -2.56
C ALA A 16 -11.81 -1.08 -3.65
N ASP A 17 -12.11 0.17 -3.30
CA ASP A 17 -12.73 1.17 -4.17
C ASP A 17 -11.71 2.08 -4.87
N GLY A 18 -10.48 2.16 -4.34
CA GLY A 18 -9.44 2.99 -4.91
C GLY A 18 -8.16 3.02 -4.10
N VAL A 19 -7.35 4.01 -4.38
CA VAL A 19 -6.04 4.24 -3.77
C VAL A 19 -5.97 5.65 -3.21
N ASP A 20 -5.71 5.76 -1.90
CA ASP A 20 -5.28 7.00 -1.28
C ASP A 20 -3.77 7.16 -1.50
N ALA A 21 -3.36 8.27 -2.08
CA ALA A 21 -1.98 8.61 -2.34
C ALA A 21 -1.62 9.90 -1.63
N SER A 22 -0.63 9.85 -0.73
CA SER A 22 -0.23 11.00 0.08
C SER A 22 1.28 11.22 -0.02
N ILE A 23 1.69 12.44 -0.34
CA ILE A 23 3.08 12.87 -0.28
C ILE A 23 3.30 13.60 1.03
N ILE A 24 4.24 13.10 1.81
CA ILE A 24 4.68 13.74 3.05
C ILE A 24 6.18 14.02 3.00
N GLN A 25 6.60 15.08 3.68
CA GLN A 25 7.98 15.34 4.02
C GLN A 25 8.18 15.11 5.52
N SER A 26 9.16 14.30 5.91
CA SER A 26 9.36 13.92 7.31
C SER A 26 10.81 13.63 7.62
N ASN A 27 11.20 13.86 8.88
CA ASN A 27 12.49 13.43 9.43
C ASN A 27 12.47 11.97 9.94
N GLY A 28 11.32 11.29 9.84
CA GLY A 28 11.14 9.88 10.27
C GLY A 28 10.98 9.69 11.78
N ASP A 29 10.95 10.77 12.58
CA ASP A 29 10.85 10.71 14.04
C ASP A 29 9.64 11.49 14.57
N ASN A 30 9.68 12.81 14.48
CA ASN A 30 8.70 13.66 15.18
C ASN A 30 8.17 14.84 14.35
N GLU A 31 8.66 15.03 13.15
CA GLU A 31 8.25 16.12 12.27
C GLU A 31 7.77 15.57 10.94
N TYR A 32 6.64 16.05 10.47
CA TYR A 32 6.14 15.79 9.14
C TYR A 32 5.27 16.93 8.63
N GLU A 33 5.22 17.07 7.33
CA GLU A 33 4.34 17.96 6.60
C GLU A 33 3.68 17.19 5.46
N VAL A 34 2.37 17.41 5.25
CA VAL A 34 1.63 16.86 4.11
C VAL A 34 1.78 17.83 2.95
N ILE A 35 2.35 17.35 1.85
CA ILE A 35 2.57 18.13 0.63
C ILE A 35 1.37 18.04 -0.30
N LEU A 36 0.82 16.82 -0.47
CA LEU A 36 -0.30 16.56 -1.36
C LEU A 36 -1.00 15.26 -0.96
N ASP A 37 -2.33 15.30 -0.90
CA ASP A 37 -3.19 14.12 -0.75
C ASP A 37 -4.14 14.02 -1.94
N LYS A 38 -4.32 12.82 -2.48
CA LYS A 38 -5.26 12.58 -3.57
C LYS A 38 -5.80 11.16 -3.54
N TYR A 39 -7.10 11.03 -3.84
CA TYR A 39 -7.77 9.75 -4.00
C TYR A 39 -7.91 9.39 -5.49
N PHE A 40 -7.62 8.14 -5.83
CA PHE A 40 -7.72 7.60 -7.18
C PHE A 40 -8.67 6.41 -7.17
N LYS A 41 -9.84 6.58 -7.74
CA LYS A 41 -10.86 5.54 -7.81
C LYS A 41 -10.44 4.43 -8.77
N TYR A 42 -10.60 3.17 -8.36
CA TYR A 42 -10.41 2.04 -9.27
C TYR A 42 -11.43 2.05 -10.41
N THR A 43 -11.05 1.49 -11.55
CA THR A 43 -12.00 1.20 -12.61
C THR A 43 -13.04 0.20 -12.12
N GLN A 44 -14.22 0.21 -12.74
CA GLN A 44 -15.28 -0.75 -12.39
C GLN A 44 -14.80 -2.20 -12.54
N SER A 45 -13.95 -2.48 -13.53
CA SER A 45 -13.37 -3.79 -13.76
C SER A 45 -12.47 -4.23 -12.60
N ILE A 46 -11.52 -3.39 -12.18
CA ILE A 46 -10.62 -3.67 -11.05
C ILE A 46 -11.44 -3.92 -9.78
N TYR A 47 -12.40 -3.04 -9.49
CA TYR A 47 -13.29 -3.15 -8.33
C TYR A 47 -13.99 -4.52 -8.29
N GLN A 48 -14.68 -4.87 -9.38
CA GLN A 48 -15.42 -6.14 -9.48
C GLN A 48 -14.51 -7.35 -9.37
N ASN A 49 -13.35 -7.33 -10.06
CA ASN A 49 -12.40 -8.42 -10.02
C ASN A 49 -11.83 -8.66 -8.61
N ILE A 50 -11.57 -7.60 -7.85
CA ILE A 50 -11.12 -7.72 -6.45
C ILE A 50 -12.23 -8.35 -5.59
N HIS A 51 -13.47 -7.86 -5.70
CA HIS A 51 -14.58 -8.37 -4.90
C HIS A 51 -14.88 -9.83 -5.23
N ASN A 52 -15.00 -10.20 -6.51
CA ASN A 52 -15.21 -11.58 -6.93
C ASN A 52 -14.10 -12.51 -6.42
N LEU A 53 -12.84 -12.08 -6.51
CA LEU A 53 -11.72 -12.86 -6.00
C LEU A 53 -11.79 -13.03 -4.47
N LYS A 54 -12.16 -11.99 -3.72
CA LYS A 54 -12.30 -12.05 -2.25
C LYS A 54 -13.41 -13.02 -1.83
N GLU A 55 -14.52 -13.09 -2.55
CA GLU A 55 -15.62 -14.03 -2.28
C GLU A 55 -15.22 -15.51 -2.49
N GLU A 56 -14.25 -15.79 -3.38
CA GLU A 56 -13.75 -17.14 -3.62
C GLU A 56 -12.71 -17.60 -2.59
N ILE A 57 -12.13 -16.67 -1.79
CA ILE A 57 -11.09 -16.99 -0.81
C ILE A 57 -11.72 -17.23 0.57
N ASN A 58 -11.85 -18.48 0.97
CA ASN A 58 -12.37 -18.86 2.28
C ASN A 58 -11.26 -19.20 3.29
N ASN A 59 -10.09 -19.61 2.81
CA ASN A 59 -8.94 -19.99 3.64
C ASN A 59 -7.62 -19.79 2.89
N SER A 60 -6.51 -19.93 3.59
CA SER A 60 -5.17 -19.68 3.02
C SER A 60 -4.78 -20.60 1.86
N LYS A 61 -5.35 -21.82 1.80
CA LYS A 61 -5.05 -22.76 0.70
C LYS A 61 -5.60 -22.25 -0.63
N ASP A 62 -6.69 -21.49 -0.59
CA ASP A 62 -7.33 -20.94 -1.78
C ASP A 62 -6.42 -19.93 -2.50
N LEU A 63 -5.51 -19.27 -1.78
CA LEU A 63 -4.51 -18.38 -2.38
C LEU A 63 -3.65 -19.11 -3.42
N LYS A 64 -3.31 -20.38 -3.17
CA LYS A 64 -2.56 -21.21 -4.11
C LYS A 64 -3.45 -21.70 -5.25
N ASN A 65 -4.64 -22.17 -4.93
CA ASN A 65 -5.61 -22.69 -5.90
C ASN A 65 -6.03 -21.62 -6.92
N LEU A 66 -6.20 -20.39 -6.46
CA LEU A 66 -6.62 -19.23 -7.27
C LEU A 66 -5.45 -18.47 -7.90
N SER A 67 -4.23 -18.99 -7.85
CA SER A 67 -3.02 -18.31 -8.36
C SER A 67 -3.17 -17.81 -9.80
N LYS A 68 -3.87 -18.55 -10.67
CA LYS A 68 -4.14 -18.17 -12.06
C LYS A 68 -5.07 -16.95 -12.20
N LYS A 69 -5.93 -16.68 -11.20
CA LYS A 69 -6.77 -15.48 -11.12
C LYS A 69 -6.03 -14.34 -10.41
N ILE A 70 -5.27 -14.66 -9.38
CA ILE A 70 -4.51 -13.70 -8.57
C ILE A 70 -3.45 -12.98 -9.40
N GLN A 71 -2.64 -13.70 -10.16
CA GLN A 71 -1.49 -13.12 -10.89
C GLN A 71 -1.87 -12.03 -11.90
N PRO A 72 -2.86 -12.21 -12.78
CA PRO A 72 -3.28 -11.16 -13.70
C PRO A 72 -3.81 -9.92 -12.97
N LEU A 73 -4.64 -10.10 -11.94
CA LEU A 73 -5.21 -9.00 -11.16
C LEU A 73 -4.12 -8.27 -10.36
N GLU A 74 -3.16 -8.98 -9.78
CA GLU A 74 -2.00 -8.38 -9.10
C GLU A 74 -1.20 -7.48 -10.06
N LYS A 75 -1.00 -7.93 -11.30
CA LYS A 75 -0.33 -7.13 -12.33
C LYS A 75 -1.17 -5.88 -12.68
N GLU A 76 -2.48 -6.03 -12.90
CA GLU A 76 -3.39 -4.93 -13.22
C GLU A 76 -3.38 -3.86 -12.11
N ILE A 77 -3.49 -4.29 -10.85
CA ILE A 77 -3.40 -3.40 -9.68
C ILE A 77 -2.03 -2.70 -9.63
N THR A 78 -0.95 -3.41 -9.93
CA THR A 78 0.39 -2.80 -9.93
C THR A 78 0.53 -1.73 -11.00
N LEU A 79 -0.01 -1.96 -12.19
CA LEU A 79 -0.02 -0.98 -13.29
C LEU A 79 -0.83 0.25 -12.90
N PHE A 80 -2.02 0.07 -12.31
CA PHE A 80 -2.84 1.17 -11.81
C PHE A 80 -2.09 2.03 -10.78
N HIS A 81 -1.41 1.38 -9.81
CA HIS A 81 -0.60 2.10 -8.83
C HIS A 81 0.59 2.84 -9.48
N ALA A 82 1.18 2.29 -10.53
CA ALA A 82 2.24 2.98 -11.27
C ALA A 82 1.73 4.27 -11.93
N ASP A 83 0.53 4.25 -12.51
CA ASP A 83 -0.11 5.43 -13.08
C ASP A 83 -0.41 6.47 -11.99
N VAL A 84 -0.93 6.03 -10.82
CA VAL A 84 -1.15 6.90 -9.65
C VAL A 84 0.16 7.57 -9.21
N VAL A 85 1.25 6.82 -9.07
CA VAL A 85 2.56 7.37 -8.71
C VAL A 85 3.01 8.43 -9.69
N ASN A 86 2.93 8.14 -10.99
CA ASN A 86 3.37 9.06 -12.04
C ASN A 86 2.51 10.34 -12.06
N GLU A 87 1.20 10.22 -11.88
CA GLU A 87 0.28 11.35 -11.87
C GLU A 87 0.53 12.27 -10.68
N ILE A 88 0.60 11.72 -9.47
CA ILE A 88 0.75 12.53 -8.25
C ILE A 88 2.13 13.20 -8.18
N ILE A 89 3.20 12.54 -8.65
CA ILE A 89 4.54 13.13 -8.74
C ILE A 89 4.55 14.28 -9.74
N LYS A 90 3.91 14.11 -10.90
CA LYS A 90 3.79 15.16 -11.92
C LYS A 90 3.04 16.38 -11.40
N GLU A 91 1.97 16.17 -10.64
CA GLU A 91 1.13 17.22 -10.07
C GLU A 91 1.87 17.99 -8.96
N SER A 92 2.49 17.28 -8.01
CA SER A 92 3.20 17.88 -6.88
C SER A 92 4.50 18.57 -7.27
N LYS A 93 5.12 18.16 -8.39
CA LYS A 93 6.49 18.56 -8.80
C LYS A 93 7.55 18.26 -7.74
N SER A 94 7.23 17.40 -6.76
CA SER A 94 8.11 17.07 -5.64
C SER A 94 9.10 15.98 -6.02
N TYR A 95 10.32 16.06 -5.50
CA TYR A 95 11.23 14.93 -5.52
C TYR A 95 10.76 13.90 -4.49
N ILE A 96 10.67 12.63 -4.88
CA ILE A 96 10.26 11.53 -4.00
C ILE A 96 11.45 10.60 -3.78
N ASP A 97 11.85 10.46 -2.50
CA ASP A 97 12.90 9.53 -2.06
C ASP A 97 12.40 8.09 -2.02
N PHE A 98 11.19 7.89 -1.48
CA PHE A 98 10.60 6.56 -1.27
C PHE A 98 9.13 6.52 -1.66
N VAL A 99 8.70 5.35 -2.15
CA VAL A 99 7.29 5.02 -2.32
C VAL A 99 6.94 3.91 -1.35
N GLY A 100 6.02 4.17 -0.43
CA GLY A 100 5.43 3.17 0.45
C GLY A 100 4.25 2.51 -0.24
N PHE A 101 4.36 1.21 -0.55
CA PHE A 101 3.36 0.48 -1.30
C PHE A 101 2.73 -0.63 -0.47
N HIS A 102 1.51 -0.41 0.01
CA HIS A 102 0.77 -1.40 0.78
C HIS A 102 0.17 -2.50 -0.11
N GLY A 103 -0.29 -2.13 -1.32
CA GLY A 103 -1.09 -3.02 -2.17
C GLY A 103 -2.52 -3.21 -1.65
N GLN A 104 -3.30 -4.07 -2.32
CA GLN A 104 -4.71 -4.35 -2.01
C GLN A 104 -4.84 -5.64 -1.22
N THR A 105 -5.28 -5.56 0.04
CA THR A 105 -5.50 -6.76 0.86
C THR A 105 -6.69 -7.57 0.34
N ILE A 106 -6.44 -8.86 0.08
CA ILE A 106 -7.46 -9.84 -0.32
C ILE A 106 -7.66 -10.95 0.72
N PHE A 107 -6.67 -11.18 1.59
CA PHE A 107 -6.75 -12.16 2.66
C PHE A 107 -5.87 -11.74 3.84
N HIS A 108 -6.37 -11.96 5.06
CA HIS A 108 -5.59 -11.75 6.28
C HIS A 108 -6.03 -12.72 7.38
N ASN A 109 -5.09 -13.50 7.90
CA ASN A 109 -5.29 -14.40 9.02
C ASN A 109 -4.05 -14.42 9.91
N ALA A 110 -4.11 -13.67 11.01
CA ALA A 110 -2.99 -13.54 11.95
C ALA A 110 -2.63 -14.86 12.64
N LYS A 111 -3.62 -15.75 12.90
CA LYS A 111 -3.39 -17.07 13.52
C LYS A 111 -2.55 -17.98 12.60
N GLU A 112 -2.79 -17.92 11.31
CA GLU A 112 -2.01 -18.65 10.30
C GLU A 112 -0.73 -17.90 9.91
N LYS A 113 -0.51 -16.69 10.43
CA LYS A 113 0.61 -15.79 10.06
C LYS A 113 0.65 -15.47 8.57
N ILE A 114 -0.52 -15.37 7.94
CA ILE A 114 -0.66 -15.11 6.50
C ILE A 114 -1.44 -13.83 6.29
N SER A 115 -0.88 -12.97 5.44
CA SER A 115 -1.56 -11.81 4.89
C SER A 115 -1.18 -11.68 3.43
N LYS A 116 -2.16 -11.60 2.53
CA LYS A 116 -1.93 -11.43 1.10
C LYS A 116 -2.47 -10.09 0.65
N GLN A 117 -1.56 -9.26 0.19
CA GLN A 117 -1.84 -8.04 -0.54
C GLN A 117 -1.53 -8.27 -2.01
N LEU A 118 -2.42 -7.85 -2.92
CA LEU A 118 -2.15 -7.78 -4.35
C LEU A 118 -1.27 -6.57 -4.62
N GLY A 119 -0.23 -6.79 -5.41
CA GLY A 119 0.71 -5.78 -5.84
C GLY A 119 2.15 -6.31 -5.83
N ASP A 120 2.85 -6.06 -6.94
CA ASP A 120 4.26 -6.40 -7.11
C ASP A 120 5.12 -5.15 -6.94
N GLY A 121 5.73 -5.00 -5.75
CA GLY A 121 6.60 -3.86 -5.45
C GLY A 121 7.85 -3.78 -6.32
N LYS A 122 8.36 -4.91 -6.82
CA LYS A 122 9.51 -4.94 -7.75
C LYS A 122 9.10 -4.39 -9.13
N LEU A 123 7.93 -4.80 -9.61
CA LEU A 123 7.38 -4.28 -10.86
C LEU A 123 7.07 -2.79 -10.73
N LEU A 124 6.45 -2.36 -9.63
CA LEU A 124 6.17 -0.95 -9.36
C LEU A 124 7.46 -0.11 -9.38
N SER A 125 8.52 -0.60 -8.72
CA SER A 125 9.83 0.08 -8.73
C SER A 125 10.42 0.22 -10.13
N LYS A 126 10.30 -0.84 -10.97
CA LYS A 126 10.77 -0.80 -12.36
C LYS A 126 9.99 0.22 -13.21
N LEU A 127 8.67 0.27 -13.05
CA LEU A 127 7.78 1.14 -13.82
C LEU A 127 7.97 2.62 -13.45
N THR A 128 8.10 2.91 -12.15
CA THR A 128 8.19 4.28 -11.63
C THR A 128 9.62 4.81 -11.50
N LYS A 129 10.61 3.92 -11.59
CA LYS A 129 12.04 4.22 -11.34
C LYS A 129 12.27 4.83 -9.95
N LYS A 130 11.45 4.44 -8.98
CA LYS A 130 11.55 4.88 -7.58
C LYS A 130 11.93 3.72 -6.66
N THR A 131 12.53 4.05 -5.53
CA THR A 131 12.72 3.09 -4.44
C THR A 131 11.36 2.79 -3.81
N VAL A 132 10.90 1.53 -3.89
CA VAL A 132 9.61 1.08 -3.36
C VAL A 132 9.83 0.24 -2.11
N ILE A 133 9.17 0.62 -1.02
CA ILE A 133 9.10 -0.12 0.23
C ILE A 133 7.73 -0.77 0.30
N TYR A 134 7.70 -2.09 0.46
CA TYR A 134 6.46 -2.87 0.40
C TYR A 134 6.51 -4.06 1.37
N ASP A 135 5.41 -4.82 1.41
CA ASP A 135 5.29 -6.03 2.25
C ASP A 135 5.37 -5.76 3.76
N PHE A 136 4.78 -4.68 4.21
CA PHE A 136 4.87 -4.16 5.58
C PHE A 136 4.39 -5.14 6.65
N ARG A 137 3.49 -6.10 6.33
CA ARG A 137 2.83 -6.96 7.31
C ARG A 137 3.61 -8.22 7.65
N GLN A 138 4.44 -8.70 6.71
CA GLN A 138 5.06 -10.03 6.82
C GLN A 138 6.07 -10.13 7.94
N ASN A 139 6.86 -9.07 8.16
CA ASN A 139 7.86 -9.09 9.22
C ASN A 139 7.20 -9.14 10.60
N ASP A 140 6.14 -8.39 10.82
CA ASP A 140 5.37 -8.41 12.07
C ASP A 140 4.73 -9.79 12.31
N LEU A 141 4.08 -10.36 11.29
CA LEU A 141 3.49 -11.71 11.37
C LEU A 141 4.53 -12.80 11.68
N LYS A 142 5.70 -12.76 11.05
CA LYS A 142 6.79 -13.71 11.30
C LYS A 142 7.31 -13.65 12.73
N ASN A 143 7.34 -12.45 13.33
CA ASN A 143 7.79 -12.21 14.69
C ASN A 143 6.68 -12.36 15.74
N GLY A 144 5.51 -12.90 15.38
CA GLY A 144 4.42 -13.20 16.30
C GLY A 144 3.43 -12.06 16.51
N GLY A 145 3.57 -10.97 15.77
CA GLY A 145 2.57 -9.90 15.70
C GLY A 145 1.34 -10.29 14.88
N GLN A 146 0.39 -9.39 14.82
CA GLN A 146 -0.89 -9.60 14.12
C GLN A 146 -0.89 -9.09 12.66
N GLY A 147 0.18 -8.37 12.24
CA GLY A 147 0.27 -7.75 10.92
C GLY A 147 -0.67 -6.56 10.73
N ALA A 148 -1.49 -6.23 11.72
CA ALA A 148 -2.41 -5.10 11.74
C ALA A 148 -2.83 -4.80 13.20
N PRO A 149 -3.12 -3.51 13.54
CA PRO A 149 -2.92 -2.30 12.73
C PRO A 149 -1.44 -1.88 12.64
N LEU A 150 -1.04 -1.21 11.56
CA LEU A 150 0.33 -0.69 11.38
C LEU A 150 0.47 0.81 11.75
N THR A 151 -0.66 1.50 11.94
CA THR A 151 -0.73 2.95 12.15
C THR A 151 -0.52 3.47 13.58
N PRO A 152 -0.49 2.68 14.68
CA PRO A 152 -0.39 3.21 16.04
C PRO A 152 0.83 4.10 16.29
N ILE A 153 1.97 3.82 15.65
CA ILE A 153 3.19 4.65 15.77
C ILE A 153 2.93 6.05 15.23
N PHE A 154 2.30 6.15 14.06
CA PHE A 154 1.94 7.43 13.45
C PHE A 154 0.85 8.17 14.24
N HIS A 155 -0.15 7.46 14.76
CA HIS A 155 -1.17 8.04 15.64
C HIS A 155 -0.57 8.64 16.92
N LYS A 156 0.49 8.03 17.46
CA LYS A 156 1.22 8.59 18.62
C LYS A 156 1.88 9.93 18.26
N LEU A 157 2.41 10.08 17.06
CA LEU A 157 2.97 11.32 16.55
C LEU A 157 1.88 12.38 16.40
N LEU A 158 0.76 12.05 15.73
CA LEU A 158 -0.39 12.94 15.58
C LEU A 158 -0.88 13.48 16.93
N LYS A 159 -1.00 12.62 17.95
CA LYS A 159 -1.42 13.02 19.30
C LYS A 159 -0.47 14.03 19.96
N LYS A 160 0.82 14.00 19.63
CA LYS A 160 1.78 14.99 20.16
C LYS A 160 1.65 16.37 19.48
N ILE A 161 1.28 16.38 18.21
CA ILE A 161 1.18 17.60 17.40
C ILE A 161 -0.16 18.32 17.66
N LEU A 162 -1.23 17.55 17.93
CA LEU A 162 -2.58 18.07 18.18
C LEU A 162 -2.81 18.55 19.64
N LYS A 163 -1.80 18.47 20.51
CA LYS A 163 -1.80 19.02 21.87
C LYS A 163 -1.11 20.36 21.92
#